data_5bb922221f847678bc3058f3d1cf8722
#
_entry.id   5bb922221f847678bc3058f3d1cf8722
#
_cell.length_a   1.000
_cell.length_b   1.000
_cell.length_c   1.000
_cell.angle_alpha   90.00
_cell.angle_beta   90.00
_cell.angle_gamma   90.00
#
_symmetry.space_group_name_H-M   'P 1'
#
loop_
_entity.id
_entity.type
_entity.pdbx_description
1 polymer ?
#
loop_
_entity_poly.entity_id
_entity_poly.type
_entity_poly.pdbx_seq_one_letter_code
_entity_poly.pdbx_strand_id
1 'polypeptide(L)'
;MSENYPFKIYRRPEFQSSSLVVGWSEDAGRLGPRVVDYLVKKLGGKDFGEIEPTDFFPLAGVSVENDVAQFPESKFYCCEENNLVILKSSLPRSEWYKFLNSVLDVAEHYCHAKELYTIAGMVSL
;
A
#
# COMPACT_ATOMS: atom_id res chain seq x y z
N MET A 1 6.14 22.71 -13.69
CA MET A 1 6.89 22.25 -12.68
C MET A 1 6.64 20.81 -12.38
N SER A 2 7.55 20.11 -12.37
CA SER A 2 7.33 18.77 -12.15
C SER A 2 7.57 18.44 -10.74
N GLU A 3 6.64 17.81 -10.22
CA GLU A 3 6.77 17.40 -8.90
C GLU A 3 7.36 16.03 -8.90
N ASN A 4 8.41 15.87 -8.20
CA ASN A 4 9.00 14.56 -8.04
C ASN A 4 8.30 13.85 -6.89
N TYR A 5 7.04 13.59 -7.09
CA TYR A 5 6.30 12.82 -6.09
C TYR A 5 6.77 11.39 -6.12
N PRO A 6 6.90 10.74 -4.97
CA PRO A 6 7.34 9.35 -4.91
C PRO A 6 6.23 8.35 -5.23
N PHE A 7 5.17 8.79 -5.89
CA PHE A 7 4.07 7.90 -6.26
C PHE A 7 3.58 8.19 -7.67
N LYS A 8 2.94 7.18 -8.27
CA LYS A 8 2.31 7.29 -9.58
C LYS A 8 0.85 6.90 -9.47
N ILE A 9 -0.01 7.71 -10.06
CA ILE A 9 -1.45 7.43 -10.07
C ILE A 9 -1.83 7.12 -11.52
N TYR A 10 -2.34 5.91 -11.76
CA TYR A 10 -2.70 5.46 -13.11
C TYR A 10 -4.11 5.87 -13.50
N ARG A 11 -5.01 5.88 -12.53
CA ARG A 11 -6.37 6.34 -12.74
C ARG A 11 -6.82 7.01 -11.45
N ARG A 12 -7.71 7.98 -11.60
CA ARG A 12 -8.17 8.72 -10.44
C ARG A 12 -9.45 8.06 -9.91
N PRO A 13 -9.42 7.51 -8.70
CA PRO A 13 -10.62 6.91 -8.15
C PRO A 13 -11.63 7.98 -7.76
N GLU A 14 -12.89 7.61 -7.67
CA GLU A 14 -13.95 8.53 -7.30
C GLU A 14 -14.52 8.14 -5.95
N PHE A 15 -14.23 8.97 -4.95
CA PHE A 15 -14.74 8.80 -3.60
C PHE A 15 -15.20 10.13 -3.07
N GLN A 16 -16.31 10.15 -2.35
CA GLN A 16 -16.67 11.30 -1.55
C GLN A 16 -15.99 11.20 -0.21
N SER A 17 -15.85 10.00 0.28
CA SER A 17 -15.22 9.72 1.55
C SER A 17 -14.84 8.24 1.54
N SER A 18 -13.70 7.91 2.11
CA SER A 18 -13.27 6.52 2.10
C SER A 18 -12.49 6.19 3.38
N SER A 19 -12.18 4.92 3.53
CA SER A 19 -11.30 4.43 4.59
C SER A 19 -10.11 3.76 3.94
N LEU A 20 -8.93 3.97 4.50
CA LEU A 20 -7.71 3.34 4.01
C LEU A 20 -7.37 2.14 4.90
N VAL A 21 -7.15 1.01 4.27
CA VAL A 21 -6.69 -0.21 4.95
C VAL A 21 -5.29 -0.53 4.44
N VAL A 22 -4.37 -0.73 5.36
CA VAL A 22 -2.97 -1.03 5.02
C VAL A 22 -2.63 -2.44 5.46
N GLY A 23 -2.13 -3.24 4.54
CA GLY A 23 -1.61 -4.56 4.85
C GLY A 23 -0.13 -4.64 4.50
N TRP A 24 0.70 -4.91 5.52
CA TRP A 24 2.15 -4.99 5.34
C TRP A 24 2.57 -6.41 5.01
N SER A 25 3.46 -6.56 4.01
CA SER A 25 3.86 -7.88 3.53
C SER A 25 4.65 -8.68 4.55
N GLU A 26 5.37 -7.99 5.42
CA GLU A 26 6.23 -8.64 6.43
C GLU A 26 5.52 -8.90 7.75
N ASP A 27 4.23 -8.80 7.73
CA ASP A 27 3.41 -9.02 8.91
C ASP A 27 3.52 -10.48 9.42
N ALA A 28 3.45 -10.65 10.73
CA ALA A 28 3.53 -11.96 11.35
C ALA A 28 2.35 -12.83 10.88
N GLY A 29 2.66 -14.05 10.45
CA GLY A 29 1.64 -14.96 9.93
C GLY A 29 1.09 -14.54 8.58
N ARG A 30 1.61 -13.46 8.01
CA ARG A 30 1.19 -12.93 6.72
C ARG A 30 -0.29 -12.60 6.69
N LEU A 31 -0.82 -12.17 7.82
CA LEU A 31 -2.23 -11.81 7.93
C LEU A 31 -2.57 -10.62 7.04
N GLY A 32 -1.73 -9.59 7.04
CA GLY A 32 -1.95 -8.41 6.23
C GLY A 32 -2.12 -8.73 4.75
N PRO A 33 -1.14 -9.42 4.12
CA PRO A 33 -1.27 -9.78 2.71
C PRO A 33 -2.49 -10.64 2.41
N ARG A 34 -2.80 -11.58 3.30
CA ARG A 34 -3.95 -12.46 3.09
C ARG A 34 -5.26 -11.71 3.14
N VAL A 35 -5.41 -10.82 4.11
CA VAL A 35 -6.64 -10.03 4.24
C VAL A 35 -6.77 -9.07 3.06
N VAL A 36 -5.67 -8.40 2.69
CA VAL A 36 -5.68 -7.47 1.57
C VAL A 36 -6.04 -8.20 0.27
N ASP A 37 -5.40 -9.32 -0.01
CA ASP A 37 -5.68 -10.08 -1.23
C ASP A 37 -7.14 -10.55 -1.25
N TYR A 38 -7.65 -10.98 -0.10
CA TYR A 38 -9.05 -11.39 0.00
C TYR A 38 -9.98 -10.22 -0.29
N LEU A 39 -9.72 -9.06 0.32
CA LEU A 39 -10.58 -7.89 0.12
C LEU A 39 -10.55 -7.41 -1.33
N VAL A 40 -9.36 -7.34 -1.93
CA VAL A 40 -9.23 -6.90 -3.32
C VAL A 40 -10.04 -7.82 -4.23
N LYS A 41 -9.91 -9.13 -4.01
CA LYS A 41 -10.62 -10.10 -4.84
C LYS A 41 -12.13 -10.05 -4.59
N LYS A 42 -12.52 -10.03 -3.33
CA LYS A 42 -13.93 -10.09 -2.95
C LYS A 42 -14.70 -8.85 -3.38
N LEU A 43 -14.07 -7.68 -3.24
CA LEU A 43 -14.72 -6.41 -3.52
C LEU A 43 -14.42 -5.88 -4.93
N GLY A 44 -13.69 -6.64 -5.73
CA GLY A 44 -13.37 -6.22 -7.08
C GLY A 44 -12.46 -5.00 -7.13
N GLY A 45 -11.48 -4.96 -6.23
CA GLY A 45 -10.56 -3.82 -6.16
C GLY A 45 -9.76 -3.64 -7.43
N LYS A 46 -9.50 -2.40 -7.79
CA LYS A 46 -8.75 -2.05 -8.99
C LYS A 46 -7.49 -1.30 -8.61
N ASP A 47 -6.37 -1.72 -9.18
CA ASP A 47 -5.08 -1.06 -8.98
C ASP A 47 -5.17 0.35 -9.59
N PHE A 48 -4.92 1.38 -8.80
CA PHE A 48 -4.98 2.75 -9.32
C PHE A 48 -3.69 3.52 -9.13
N GLY A 49 -2.73 2.96 -8.43
CA GLY A 49 -1.47 3.67 -8.24
C GLY A 49 -0.48 2.86 -7.42
N GLU A 50 0.70 3.41 -7.31
CA GLU A 50 1.76 2.77 -6.55
C GLU A 50 2.73 3.82 -6.02
N ILE A 51 3.49 3.46 -4.97
CA ILE A 51 4.58 4.29 -4.49
C ILE A 51 5.86 3.75 -5.10
N GLU A 52 6.67 4.65 -5.67
CA GLU A 52 7.93 4.28 -6.30
C GLU A 52 8.89 3.72 -5.25
N PRO A 53 9.48 2.56 -5.47
CA PRO A 53 10.31 1.95 -4.43
C PRO A 53 11.70 2.55 -4.28
N THR A 54 12.15 3.34 -5.24
CA THR A 54 13.54 3.79 -5.32
C THR A 54 14.07 4.46 -4.05
N ASP A 55 13.28 5.33 -3.44
CA ASP A 55 13.72 6.06 -2.25
C ASP A 55 13.58 5.26 -0.97
N PHE A 56 12.72 4.25 -0.96
CA PHE A 56 12.32 3.57 0.26
C PHE A 56 12.89 2.17 0.38
N PHE A 57 13.31 1.62 -0.74
CA PHE A 57 13.81 0.24 -0.79
C PHE A 57 15.11 0.21 -1.60
N PRO A 58 16.25 0.39 -0.93
CA PRO A 58 17.54 0.33 -1.64
C PRO A 58 17.72 -1.02 -2.34
N LEU A 59 18.47 -1.02 -3.43
CA LEU A 59 18.72 -2.25 -4.18
C LEU A 59 19.31 -3.36 -3.30
N ALA A 60 20.12 -2.95 -2.32
CA ALA A 60 20.70 -3.91 -1.38
C ALA A 60 19.64 -4.59 -0.54
N GLY A 61 18.42 -4.06 -0.53
CA GLY A 61 17.32 -4.65 0.20
C GLY A 61 16.53 -5.67 -0.58
N VAL A 62 16.92 -5.94 -1.83
CA VAL A 62 16.26 -6.98 -2.61
C VAL A 62 16.67 -8.33 -2.06
N SER A 63 15.69 -9.15 -1.73
CA SER A 63 15.94 -10.45 -1.15
C SER A 63 15.78 -11.51 -2.23
N VAL A 64 16.58 -12.58 -2.13
CA VAL A 64 16.49 -13.70 -3.06
C VAL A 64 16.22 -14.95 -2.25
N GLU A 65 15.10 -15.59 -2.52
CA GLU A 65 14.73 -16.83 -1.86
C GLU A 65 14.37 -17.83 -2.93
N ASN A 66 14.94 -19.03 -2.83
CA ASN A 66 14.66 -20.11 -3.79
C ASN A 66 14.90 -19.65 -5.24
N ASP A 67 15.96 -18.87 -5.41
CA ASP A 67 16.37 -18.35 -6.72
C ASP A 67 15.35 -17.41 -7.36
N VAL A 68 14.45 -16.87 -6.55
CA VAL A 68 13.47 -15.88 -7.02
C VAL A 68 13.71 -14.57 -6.31
N ALA A 69 13.96 -13.51 -7.06
CA ALA A 69 14.14 -12.19 -6.48
C ALA A 69 12.81 -11.67 -5.96
N GLN A 70 12.81 -11.20 -4.72
CA GLN A 70 11.64 -10.59 -4.10
C GLN A 70 11.80 -9.09 -4.16
N PHE A 71 11.01 -8.42 -4.98
CA PHE A 71 11.07 -6.98 -5.11
C PHE A 71 10.02 -6.31 -4.22
N PRO A 72 10.39 -5.24 -3.53
CA PRO A 72 9.41 -4.51 -2.73
C PRO A 72 8.38 -3.85 -3.63
N GLU A 73 7.16 -3.79 -3.14
CA GLU A 73 6.10 -3.09 -3.86
C GLU A 73 5.16 -2.41 -2.88
N SER A 74 4.51 -1.36 -3.36
CA SER A 74 3.54 -0.60 -2.58
C SER A 74 2.43 -0.19 -3.53
N LYS A 75 1.34 -0.95 -3.54
CA LYS A 75 0.25 -0.76 -4.50
C LYS A 75 -1.03 -0.36 -3.82
N PHE A 76 -1.71 0.58 -4.46
CA PHE A 76 -3.02 1.04 -4.00
C PHE A 76 -4.12 0.44 -4.85
N TYR A 77 -5.15 -0.03 -4.19
CA TYR A 77 -6.35 -0.56 -4.86
C TYR A 77 -7.55 0.23 -4.40
N CYS A 78 -8.48 0.48 -5.29
CA CYS A 78 -9.71 1.18 -4.94
C CYS A 78 -10.91 0.24 -5.10
N CYS A 79 -11.76 0.26 -4.07
CA CYS A 79 -13.04 -0.45 -4.09
C CYS A 79 -14.09 0.63 -3.92
N GLU A 80 -14.43 1.29 -5.02
CA GLU A 80 -15.24 2.52 -4.97
C GLU A 80 -16.64 2.29 -4.42
N GLU A 81 -17.23 1.16 -4.74
CA GLU A 81 -18.58 0.86 -4.24
C GLU A 81 -18.62 0.64 -2.73
N ASN A 82 -17.48 0.34 -2.14
CA ASN A 82 -17.40 0.08 -0.71
C ASN A 82 -16.70 1.21 0.05
N ASN A 83 -16.38 2.29 -0.63
CA ASN A 83 -15.67 3.43 -0.04
C ASN A 83 -14.39 2.99 0.66
N LEU A 84 -13.64 2.13 0.00
CA LEU A 84 -12.46 1.51 0.59
C LEU A 84 -11.26 1.66 -0.33
N VAL A 85 -10.14 2.09 0.26
CA VAL A 85 -8.84 2.14 -0.41
C VAL A 85 -7.95 1.15 0.31
N ILE A 86 -7.21 0.37 -0.44
CA ILE A 86 -6.34 -0.65 0.15
C ILE A 86 -4.91 -0.40 -0.31
N LEU A 87 -3.99 -0.37 0.64
CA LEU A 87 -2.57 -0.33 0.34
C LEU A 87 -1.96 -1.67 0.73
N LYS A 88 -1.38 -2.34 -0.26
CA LYS A 88 -0.62 -3.55 -0.03
C LYS A 88 0.84 -3.17 -0.22
N SER A 89 1.64 -3.29 0.82
CA SER A 89 2.99 -2.74 0.78
C SER A 89 4.00 -3.55 1.57
N SER A 90 5.22 -3.57 1.06
CA SER A 90 6.37 -3.99 1.84
C SER A 90 6.69 -2.88 2.83
N LEU A 91 7.27 -3.23 3.96
CA LEU A 91 7.70 -2.23 4.95
C LEU A 91 8.90 -1.47 4.39
N PRO A 92 8.84 -0.13 4.36
CA PRO A 92 9.98 0.64 3.85
C PRO A 92 11.21 0.45 4.74
N ARG A 93 12.37 0.50 4.11
CA ARG A 93 13.64 0.31 4.82
C ARG A 93 14.33 1.63 5.14
N SER A 94 13.86 2.71 4.51
CA SER A 94 14.40 4.03 4.79
C SER A 94 13.33 5.05 4.50
N GLU A 95 13.53 6.27 4.98
CA GLU A 95 12.64 7.38 4.73
C GLU A 95 11.19 7.10 5.14
N TRP A 96 11.02 6.48 6.31
CA TRP A 96 9.69 6.14 6.82
C TRP A 96 8.72 7.30 6.82
N TYR A 97 9.20 8.47 7.27
CA TYR A 97 8.36 9.64 7.38
C TYR A 97 7.84 10.08 6.01
N LYS A 98 8.76 10.11 5.04
CA LYS A 98 8.43 10.47 3.67
C LYS A 98 7.46 9.45 3.06
N PHE A 99 7.68 8.17 3.35
CA PHE A 99 6.80 7.11 2.86
C PHE A 99 5.39 7.28 3.41
N LEU A 100 5.26 7.46 4.71
CA LEU A 100 3.94 7.61 5.34
C LEU A 100 3.24 8.88 4.86
N ASN A 101 3.99 9.95 4.67
CA ASN A 101 3.41 11.17 4.11
C ASN A 101 2.88 10.94 2.70
N SER A 102 3.59 10.16 1.90
CA SER A 102 3.13 9.84 0.55
C SER A 102 1.84 9.01 0.58
N VAL A 103 1.76 8.06 1.51
CA VAL A 103 0.55 7.26 1.67
C VAL A 103 -0.63 8.15 2.04
N LEU A 104 -0.42 9.05 2.99
CA LEU A 104 -1.47 9.97 3.42
C LEU A 104 -1.86 10.93 2.31
N ASP A 105 -0.90 11.42 1.54
CA ASP A 105 -1.21 12.29 0.42
C ASP A 105 -2.11 11.61 -0.59
N VAL A 106 -1.80 10.37 -0.95
CA VAL A 106 -2.65 9.63 -1.87
C VAL A 106 -4.03 9.41 -1.27
N ALA A 107 -4.08 8.97 -0.02
CA ALA A 107 -5.35 8.67 0.62
C ALA A 107 -6.23 9.90 0.76
N GLU A 108 -5.66 11.02 1.18
CA GLU A 108 -6.44 12.23 1.43
C GLU A 108 -6.79 12.97 0.15
N HIS A 109 -5.83 13.18 -0.73
CA HIS A 109 -6.04 14.02 -1.91
C HIS A 109 -6.73 13.31 -3.05
N TYR A 110 -6.50 12.01 -3.19
CA TYR A 110 -7.11 11.27 -4.29
C TYR A 110 -8.34 10.48 -3.86
N CYS A 111 -8.43 10.11 -2.59
CA CYS A 111 -9.47 9.22 -2.12
C CYS A 111 -10.35 9.81 -1.03
N HIS A 112 -10.02 10.99 -0.53
CA HIS A 112 -10.76 11.64 0.55
C HIS A 112 -10.94 10.72 1.76
N ALA A 113 -9.85 10.02 2.12
CA ALA A 113 -9.90 9.08 3.22
C ALA A 113 -10.06 9.80 4.54
N LYS A 114 -10.92 9.26 5.40
CA LYS A 114 -11.21 9.83 6.71
C LYS A 114 -10.68 8.98 7.83
N GLU A 115 -10.42 7.70 7.56
CA GLU A 115 -9.98 6.76 8.57
C GLU A 115 -8.87 5.89 8.01
N LEU A 116 -8.01 5.43 8.89
CA LEU A 116 -6.91 4.54 8.51
C LEU A 116 -6.89 3.34 9.42
N TYR A 117 -6.85 2.17 8.85
CA TYR A 117 -6.76 0.91 9.57
C TYR A 117 -5.54 0.14 9.10
N THR A 118 -4.79 -0.42 10.03
CA THR A 118 -3.69 -1.29 9.67
C THR A 118 -4.04 -2.71 10.11
N ILE A 119 -3.66 -3.67 9.29
CA ILE A 119 -3.88 -5.07 9.58
C ILE A 119 -2.55 -5.69 9.93
N ALA A 120 -2.45 -6.23 11.13
CA ALA A 120 -1.20 -6.80 11.62
C ALA A 120 -1.49 -8.07 12.41
N GLY A 121 -0.67 -9.08 12.15
CA GLY A 121 -0.70 -10.28 12.96
C GLY A 121 0.13 -10.08 14.20
N MET A 122 -0.28 -10.69 15.29
CA MET A 122 0.48 -10.65 16.53
C MET A 122 0.85 -12.05 16.93
N VAL A 123 2.07 -12.19 17.44
CA VAL A 123 2.49 -13.45 18.00
C VAL A 123 2.17 -13.40 19.48
N SER A 124 1.36 -14.33 19.93
CA SER A 124 0.97 -14.42 21.33
C SER A 124 2.00 -15.26 22.07
N LEU A 125 2.46 -14.77 23.16
CA LEU A 125 3.42 -15.51 24.01
C LEU A 125 2.70 -16.20 25.14
#